data_b5df47674d041b7a0ed27ff1ba0f5fa5
#
_entry.id   b5df47674d041b7a0ed27ff1ba0f5fa5
#
_cell.length_a   1.000
_cell.length_b   1.000
_cell.length_c   1.000
_cell.angle_alpha   90.00
_cell.angle_beta   90.00
_cell.angle_gamma   90.00
#
_symmetry.space_group_name_H-M   'P 1'
#
loop_
_entity.id
_entity.type
_entity.pdbx_description
1 polymer ?
#
loop_
_entity_poly.entity_id
_entity_poly.type
_entity_poly.pdbx_seq_one_letter_code
_entity_poly.pdbx_strand_id
1 'polypeptide(L)'
;MSLHATIKSGYKQTEGGAIPEGWTVLTIAELAEKIIDYRGRTPKKLGMEWGGGDIPALSAGNVKMGHIDLDEETYWGSDSLYKRWMTNGDTRKDDVVLTTEAPLGNVALIPDARRYIMSQRTILLQTNPARVVNRFMFHLMRSQSFQRLLTENSTGSTAAGIKRAQFERLELTLPPIHEQYAITEVLSDVDKLLGAMNNLIAKKRDLKQAAIQQLLTGKRRLPGFSGEWEVKRLGQLCRSITDGTHFTPTYVSNGVPFYSVENVTADNFSETKFITRRAHNILIKRCKPEKGDILLTRIGSLGDTKLIDWDVDASIYVSLALLKPGDRVDSRYLYYYSKHRQFVEDLEARSLMNAAPKKINMGEIGAVPIPLPLLTEQTAIASILSDMDAELVALEQRRDKTRAIKLGMMQELLTGKTRLL
;
A
#
# COMPACT_ATOMS: atom_id res chain seq x y z
N MET A 1 -30.26 -35.10 -19.96
CA MET A 1 -29.75 -34.49 -21.21
C MET A 1 -28.54 -33.68 -20.86
N SER A 2 -27.34 -34.21 -21.16
CA SER A 2 -26.07 -33.55 -20.93
C SER A 2 -25.91 -32.45 -21.99
N LEU A 3 -25.90 -31.22 -21.59
CA LEU A 3 -25.53 -30.09 -22.43
C LEU A 3 -24.04 -30.22 -22.76
N HIS A 4 -23.73 -30.82 -23.92
CA HIS A 4 -22.39 -30.71 -24.48
C HIS A 4 -22.15 -29.27 -24.83
N ALA A 5 -21.44 -28.53 -23.94
CA ALA A 5 -20.96 -27.22 -24.26
C ALA A 5 -20.09 -27.31 -25.51
N THR A 6 -20.44 -26.60 -26.56
CA THR A 6 -19.69 -26.59 -27.83
C THR A 6 -18.32 -26.00 -27.55
N ILE A 7 -17.27 -26.79 -27.66
CA ILE A 7 -15.90 -26.30 -27.45
C ILE A 7 -15.56 -25.28 -28.54
N LYS A 8 -15.01 -24.15 -28.17
CA LYS A 8 -14.56 -23.10 -29.10
C LYS A 8 -13.52 -23.68 -30.07
N SER A 9 -13.59 -23.36 -31.35
CA SER A 9 -12.57 -23.76 -32.33
C SER A 9 -11.16 -23.36 -31.84
N GLY A 10 -10.17 -24.27 -31.96
CA GLY A 10 -8.80 -24.11 -31.50
C GLY A 10 -8.60 -24.40 -29.99
N TYR A 11 -9.62 -25.02 -29.34
CA TYR A 11 -9.53 -25.44 -27.92
C TYR A 11 -9.82 -26.94 -27.83
N LYS A 12 -9.20 -27.58 -26.84
CA LYS A 12 -9.45 -29.00 -26.47
C LYS A 12 -9.95 -29.08 -25.03
N GLN A 13 -10.78 -30.10 -24.76
CA GLN A 13 -11.30 -30.37 -23.41
C GLN A 13 -10.24 -31.12 -22.59
N THR A 14 -10.09 -30.69 -21.32
CA THR A 14 -9.32 -31.41 -20.29
C THR A 14 -10.18 -31.58 -19.05
N GLU A 15 -9.71 -32.30 -18.04
CA GLU A 15 -10.41 -32.45 -16.76
C GLU A 15 -10.59 -31.07 -16.05
N GLY A 16 -9.62 -30.17 -16.20
CA GLY A 16 -9.65 -28.81 -15.64
C GLY A 16 -10.41 -27.78 -16.49
N GLY A 17 -11.02 -28.17 -17.63
CA GLY A 17 -11.74 -27.30 -18.54
C GLY A 17 -11.14 -27.23 -19.96
N ALA A 18 -11.68 -26.32 -20.78
CA ALA A 18 -11.20 -26.14 -22.16
C ALA A 18 -9.91 -25.29 -22.17
N ILE A 19 -8.87 -25.81 -22.83
CA ILE A 19 -7.58 -25.13 -23.02
C ILE A 19 -7.24 -25.02 -24.52
N PRO A 20 -6.38 -24.06 -24.95
CA PRO A 20 -5.93 -24.01 -26.35
C PRO A 20 -5.29 -25.32 -26.80
N GLU A 21 -5.51 -25.73 -28.04
CA GLU A 21 -5.02 -27.05 -28.57
C GLU A 21 -3.50 -27.25 -28.43
N GLY A 22 -2.71 -26.17 -28.61
CA GLY A 22 -1.24 -26.19 -28.48
C GLY A 22 -0.73 -26.18 -27.05
N TRP A 23 -1.61 -26.06 -26.04
CA TRP A 23 -1.21 -26.04 -24.65
C TRP A 23 -1.18 -27.45 -24.05
N THR A 24 -0.34 -27.64 -23.02
CA THR A 24 -0.17 -28.92 -22.32
C THR A 24 -0.50 -28.77 -20.84
N VAL A 25 -0.97 -29.84 -20.22
CA VAL A 25 -1.15 -29.97 -18.78
C VAL A 25 -0.02 -30.81 -18.24
N LEU A 26 0.74 -30.27 -17.27
CA LEU A 26 1.87 -30.98 -16.65
C LEU A 26 1.83 -30.72 -15.14
N THR A 27 2.27 -31.71 -14.38
CA THR A 27 2.46 -31.54 -12.92
C THR A 27 3.70 -30.69 -12.61
N ILE A 28 3.73 -30.09 -11.43
CA ILE A 28 4.93 -29.36 -10.98
C ILE A 28 6.15 -30.30 -10.95
N ALA A 29 5.98 -31.55 -10.58
CA ALA A 29 7.06 -32.55 -10.62
C ALA A 29 7.64 -32.74 -12.01
N GLU A 30 6.81 -32.75 -13.05
CA GLU A 30 7.28 -32.90 -14.45
C GLU A 30 7.94 -31.62 -14.98
N LEU A 31 7.60 -30.48 -14.43
CA LEU A 31 8.18 -29.15 -14.79
C LEU A 31 9.49 -28.88 -14.07
N ALA A 32 9.74 -29.54 -12.95
CA ALA A 32 10.91 -29.32 -12.14
C ALA A 32 12.12 -30.14 -12.67
N GLU A 33 13.27 -29.52 -12.82
CA GLU A 33 14.56 -30.19 -12.81
C GLU A 33 14.87 -30.67 -11.39
N LYS A 34 14.59 -29.79 -10.40
CA LYS A 34 14.83 -30.06 -8.99
C LYS A 34 13.92 -29.23 -8.09
N ILE A 35 13.45 -29.84 -7.03
CA ILE A 35 12.74 -29.16 -5.94
C ILE A 35 13.62 -29.23 -4.69
N ILE A 36 14.05 -28.07 -4.21
CA ILE A 36 14.91 -27.92 -3.05
C ILE A 36 14.03 -27.54 -1.86
N ASP A 37 14.02 -28.42 -0.85
CA ASP A 37 13.20 -28.29 0.35
C ASP A 37 14.03 -28.64 1.59
N TYR A 38 14.28 -27.65 2.41
CA TYR A 38 15.02 -27.78 3.65
C TYR A 38 14.16 -27.55 4.89
N ARG A 39 12.84 -27.62 4.76
CA ARG A 39 11.93 -27.49 5.90
C ARG A 39 12.25 -28.48 6.99
N GLY A 40 12.16 -28.05 8.24
CA GLY A 40 12.48 -28.86 9.40
C GLY A 40 13.97 -28.91 9.78
N ARG A 41 14.89 -28.31 9.00
CA ARG A 41 16.27 -28.05 9.43
C ARG A 41 16.32 -26.85 10.34
N THR A 42 17.19 -26.90 11.33
CA THR A 42 17.55 -25.76 12.20
C THR A 42 19.05 -25.80 12.44
N PRO A 43 19.74 -24.69 12.68
CA PRO A 43 21.17 -24.69 13.00
C PRO A 43 21.48 -25.60 14.19
N LYS A 44 20.62 -25.57 15.21
CA LYS A 44 20.75 -26.40 16.41
C LYS A 44 20.80 -27.90 16.09
N LYS A 45 19.99 -28.37 15.14
CA LYS A 45 20.02 -29.79 14.68
C LYS A 45 21.34 -30.16 13.98
N LEU A 46 22.06 -29.17 13.48
CA LEU A 46 23.37 -29.32 12.85
C LEU A 46 24.51 -29.08 13.83
N GLY A 47 24.22 -28.79 15.13
CA GLY A 47 25.21 -28.40 16.13
C GLY A 47 25.85 -27.05 15.83
N MET A 48 25.10 -26.11 15.24
CA MET A 48 25.54 -24.78 14.78
C MET A 48 24.54 -23.70 15.22
N GLU A 49 24.86 -22.45 14.98
CA GLU A 49 24.02 -21.29 15.27
C GLU A 49 23.96 -20.37 14.04
N TRP A 50 22.96 -19.48 14.04
CA TRP A 50 22.91 -18.36 13.07
C TRP A 50 23.99 -17.35 13.40
N GLY A 51 24.41 -16.58 12.37
CA GLY A 51 25.47 -15.58 12.48
C GLY A 51 26.80 -16.08 11.95
N GLY A 52 27.86 -15.29 12.21
CA GLY A 52 29.23 -15.59 11.79
C GLY A 52 29.49 -15.52 10.28
N GLY A 53 28.62 -14.86 9.51
CA GLY A 53 28.76 -14.64 8.08
C GLY A 53 27.67 -13.76 7.49
N ASP A 54 27.68 -13.62 6.16
CA ASP A 54 26.88 -12.69 5.38
C ASP A 54 25.90 -13.39 4.39
N ILE A 55 25.67 -14.69 4.57
CA ILE A 55 24.78 -15.46 3.69
C ILE A 55 23.37 -15.38 4.26
N PRO A 56 22.40 -14.71 3.58
CA PRO A 56 21.05 -14.55 4.09
C PRO A 56 20.25 -15.85 4.01
N ALA A 57 19.44 -16.09 5.03
CA ALA A 57 18.50 -17.20 5.08
C ALA A 57 17.11 -16.74 4.63
N LEU A 58 16.58 -17.38 3.59
CA LEU A 58 15.24 -17.13 3.07
C LEU A 58 14.20 -17.98 3.80
N SER A 59 13.34 -17.32 4.54
CA SER A 59 12.18 -17.91 5.22
C SER A 59 10.88 -17.35 4.64
N ALA A 60 9.74 -17.84 5.12
CA ALA A 60 8.44 -17.29 4.73
C ALA A 60 8.29 -15.80 5.09
N GLY A 61 9.03 -15.28 6.08
CA GLY A 61 9.05 -13.86 6.43
C GLY A 61 9.67 -12.98 5.34
N ASN A 62 10.75 -13.44 4.71
CA ASN A 62 11.50 -12.68 3.71
C ASN A 62 10.91 -12.80 2.30
N VAL A 63 10.23 -13.90 1.98
CA VAL A 63 9.61 -14.12 0.67
C VAL A 63 8.26 -13.43 0.63
N LYS A 64 8.17 -12.32 -0.07
CA LYS A 64 6.93 -11.56 -0.29
C LYS A 64 6.34 -11.91 -1.67
N MET A 65 5.10 -11.52 -1.91
CA MET A 65 4.49 -11.70 -3.22
C MET A 65 5.19 -10.81 -4.26
N GLY A 66 6.04 -11.42 -5.07
CA GLY A 66 6.76 -10.76 -6.17
C GLY A 66 8.21 -10.38 -5.90
N HIS A 67 8.70 -10.42 -4.67
CA HIS A 67 10.08 -10.04 -4.34
C HIS A 67 10.57 -10.72 -3.05
N ILE A 68 11.88 -10.66 -2.84
CA ILE A 68 12.52 -11.03 -1.60
C ILE A 68 12.86 -9.73 -0.84
N ASP A 69 12.48 -9.69 0.43
CA ASP A 69 12.70 -8.56 1.33
C ASP A 69 13.70 -8.98 2.43
N LEU A 70 14.91 -8.45 2.35
CA LEU A 70 15.98 -8.71 3.33
C LEU A 70 16.02 -7.67 4.45
N ASP A 71 15.22 -6.61 4.39
CA ASP A 71 15.08 -5.61 5.44
C ASP A 71 14.18 -6.12 6.60
N GLU A 72 13.35 -7.13 6.32
CA GLU A 72 12.65 -7.89 7.35
C GLU A 72 13.65 -8.70 8.20
N GLU A 73 13.19 -9.25 9.35
CA GLU A 73 14.02 -10.07 10.23
C GLU A 73 14.68 -11.20 9.45
N THR A 74 15.94 -10.98 9.06
CA THR A 74 16.74 -11.90 8.26
C THR A 74 17.81 -12.55 9.13
N TYR A 75 17.81 -13.88 9.17
CA TYR A 75 18.93 -14.63 9.75
C TYR A 75 20.06 -14.72 8.76
N TRP A 76 21.30 -14.64 9.26
CA TRP A 76 22.51 -14.70 8.47
C TRP A 76 23.31 -15.93 8.85
N GLY A 77 23.92 -16.59 7.89
CA GLY A 77 24.71 -17.79 8.11
C GLY A 77 26.15 -17.65 7.69
N SER A 78 27.02 -18.41 8.34
CA SER A 78 28.43 -18.55 7.96
C SER A 78 28.59 -19.46 6.73
N ASP A 79 29.77 -19.41 6.09
CA ASP A 79 30.13 -20.32 5.00
C ASP A 79 30.10 -21.81 5.44
N SER A 80 30.52 -22.09 6.68
CA SER A 80 30.45 -23.44 7.26
C SER A 80 29.00 -23.91 7.46
N LEU A 81 28.12 -23.03 7.93
CA LEU A 81 26.70 -23.32 8.07
C LEU A 81 26.06 -23.58 6.69
N TYR A 82 26.36 -22.73 5.69
CA TYR A 82 25.88 -22.89 4.34
C TYR A 82 26.25 -24.25 3.75
N LYS A 83 27.54 -24.62 3.78
CA LYS A 83 28.04 -25.90 3.26
C LYS A 83 27.38 -27.11 3.93
N ARG A 84 27.14 -27.03 5.24
CA ARG A 84 26.51 -28.10 6.00
C ARG A 84 24.98 -28.15 5.83
N TRP A 85 24.39 -27.01 5.48
CA TRP A 85 22.93 -26.88 5.30
C TRP A 85 22.49 -27.21 3.88
N MET A 86 23.12 -26.56 2.86
CA MET A 86 22.69 -26.62 1.46
C MET A 86 23.25 -27.85 0.74
N THR A 87 23.06 -29.05 1.31
CA THR A 87 23.59 -30.32 0.80
C THR A 87 22.80 -30.92 -0.35
N ASN A 88 21.60 -30.41 -0.63
CA ASN A 88 20.73 -30.89 -1.70
C ASN A 88 20.52 -29.83 -2.80
N GLY A 89 21.53 -29.05 -3.09
CA GLY A 89 21.57 -28.04 -4.15
C GLY A 89 21.53 -26.62 -3.64
N ASP A 90 21.96 -25.72 -4.52
CA ASP A 90 22.10 -24.29 -4.28
C ASP A 90 21.02 -23.51 -5.01
N THR A 91 20.82 -22.25 -4.59
CA THR A 91 19.97 -21.30 -5.31
C THR A 91 20.67 -20.78 -6.55
N ARG A 92 19.92 -20.59 -7.63
CA ARG A 92 20.38 -19.92 -8.86
C ARG A 92 19.55 -18.67 -9.09
N LYS A 93 20.12 -17.66 -9.71
CA LYS A 93 19.36 -16.48 -10.14
C LYS A 93 18.16 -16.90 -10.99
N ASP A 94 17.04 -16.25 -10.77
CA ASP A 94 15.74 -16.51 -11.40
C ASP A 94 15.08 -17.87 -11.01
N ASP A 95 15.64 -18.66 -10.08
CA ASP A 95 14.90 -19.76 -9.47
C ASP A 95 13.64 -19.27 -8.78
N VAL A 96 12.56 -20.05 -8.84
CA VAL A 96 11.28 -19.67 -8.24
C VAL A 96 11.22 -20.16 -6.80
N VAL A 97 10.99 -19.27 -5.85
CA VAL A 97 10.77 -19.60 -4.44
C VAL A 97 9.31 -19.39 -4.07
N LEU A 98 8.72 -20.35 -3.36
CA LEU A 98 7.35 -20.32 -2.86
C LEU A 98 7.31 -20.52 -1.35
N THR A 99 6.48 -19.76 -0.64
CA THR A 99 6.17 -20.04 0.75
C THR A 99 5.08 -21.10 0.88
N THR A 100 5.31 -22.07 1.75
CA THR A 100 4.42 -23.24 1.90
C THR A 100 3.45 -23.13 3.05
N GLU A 101 3.65 -22.17 3.95
CA GLU A 101 2.78 -21.85 5.10
C GLU A 101 3.18 -20.50 5.72
N ALA A 102 2.25 -19.84 6.38
CA ALA A 102 2.39 -18.67 7.23
C ALA A 102 3.30 -17.54 6.67
N PRO A 103 2.97 -16.90 5.54
CA PRO A 103 1.79 -17.13 4.70
C PRO A 103 2.01 -18.21 3.64
N LEU A 104 0.95 -18.89 3.23
CA LEU A 104 0.96 -19.77 2.08
C LEU A 104 0.92 -18.97 0.79
N GLY A 105 1.75 -19.33 -0.20
CA GLY A 105 1.59 -18.89 -1.59
C GLY A 105 2.30 -17.62 -2.00
N ASN A 106 3.13 -17.01 -1.15
CA ASN A 106 4.04 -15.95 -1.63
C ASN A 106 5.06 -16.54 -2.60
N VAL A 107 5.26 -15.86 -3.73
CA VAL A 107 6.15 -16.30 -4.82
C VAL A 107 7.12 -15.18 -5.16
N ALA A 108 8.41 -15.51 -5.22
CA ALA A 108 9.46 -14.59 -5.64
C ALA A 108 10.46 -15.32 -6.58
N LEU A 109 11.29 -14.53 -7.26
CA LEU A 109 12.48 -15.03 -7.94
C LEU A 109 13.72 -14.77 -7.08
N ILE A 110 14.69 -15.68 -7.12
CA ILE A 110 16.03 -15.40 -6.57
C ILE A 110 16.62 -14.24 -7.38
N PRO A 111 16.96 -13.10 -6.73
CA PRO A 111 17.21 -11.85 -7.46
C PRO A 111 18.57 -11.79 -8.14
N ASP A 112 19.54 -12.49 -7.60
CA ASP A 112 20.94 -12.41 -8.03
C ASP A 112 21.70 -13.73 -7.85
N ALA A 113 23.00 -13.72 -8.11
CA ALA A 113 23.86 -14.90 -8.01
C ALA A 113 24.48 -15.09 -6.60
N ARG A 114 24.05 -14.31 -5.58
CA ARG A 114 24.50 -14.56 -4.21
C ARG A 114 24.01 -15.92 -3.72
N ARG A 115 24.72 -16.44 -2.75
CA ARG A 115 24.26 -17.63 -2.03
C ARG A 115 23.15 -17.27 -1.05
N TYR A 116 22.15 -18.12 -0.96
CA TYR A 116 21.06 -17.99 0.00
C TYR A 116 20.86 -19.33 0.71
N ILE A 117 20.64 -19.32 2.01
CA ILE A 117 20.24 -20.49 2.75
C ILE A 117 18.73 -20.62 2.64
N MET A 118 18.24 -21.69 2.01
CA MET A 118 16.79 -21.98 2.00
C MET A 118 16.38 -22.47 3.38
N SER A 119 15.51 -21.71 4.05
CA SER A 119 15.14 -21.95 5.45
C SER A 119 13.70 -22.46 5.57
N GLN A 120 13.04 -22.13 6.68
CA GLN A 120 11.75 -22.73 7.01
C GLN A 120 10.62 -22.19 6.15
N ARG A 121 9.65 -23.05 5.85
CA ARG A 121 8.40 -22.75 5.17
C ARG A 121 8.56 -22.25 3.73
N THR A 122 9.69 -22.55 3.11
CA THR A 122 9.96 -22.20 1.71
C THR A 122 10.37 -23.44 0.91
N ILE A 123 9.93 -23.48 -0.35
CA ILE A 123 10.39 -24.45 -1.36
C ILE A 123 11.00 -23.66 -2.51
N LEU A 124 12.14 -24.10 -3.01
CA LEU A 124 12.77 -23.58 -4.22
C LEU A 124 12.53 -24.54 -5.38
N LEU A 125 12.02 -24.01 -6.48
CA LEU A 125 11.77 -24.72 -7.71
C LEU A 125 12.82 -24.32 -8.75
N GLN A 126 13.65 -25.27 -9.16
CA GLN A 126 14.52 -25.19 -10.33
C GLN A 126 13.79 -25.88 -11.47
N THR A 127 13.39 -25.12 -12.48
CA THR A 127 12.57 -25.63 -13.57
C THR A 127 13.42 -26.26 -14.67
N ASN A 128 12.81 -27.20 -15.41
CA ASN A 128 13.41 -27.70 -16.65
C ASN A 128 13.22 -26.67 -17.78
N PRO A 129 14.30 -26.04 -18.27
CA PRO A 129 14.20 -24.95 -19.25
C PRO A 129 13.65 -25.39 -20.62
N ALA A 130 13.68 -26.72 -20.92
CA ALA A 130 13.05 -27.27 -22.13
C ALA A 130 11.52 -27.29 -22.04
N ARG A 131 10.94 -27.17 -20.86
CA ARG A 131 9.50 -27.24 -20.60
C ARG A 131 8.88 -25.93 -20.12
N VAL A 132 9.61 -25.18 -19.29
CA VAL A 132 9.06 -23.95 -18.71
C VAL A 132 10.12 -22.90 -18.44
N VAL A 133 9.78 -21.65 -18.76
CA VAL A 133 10.58 -20.46 -18.47
C VAL A 133 10.35 -20.06 -17.00
N ASN A 134 11.40 -19.88 -16.20
CA ASN A 134 11.32 -19.51 -14.77
C ASN A 134 10.43 -18.28 -14.52
N ARG A 135 10.59 -17.24 -15.33
CA ARG A 135 9.79 -16.02 -15.21
C ARG A 135 8.33 -16.21 -15.60
N PHE A 136 8.03 -17.12 -16.55
CA PHE A 136 6.66 -17.53 -16.85
C PHE A 136 6.05 -18.25 -15.64
N MET A 137 6.77 -19.23 -15.07
CA MET A 137 6.35 -19.95 -13.86
C MET A 137 6.08 -18.97 -12.69
N PHE A 138 6.94 -17.99 -12.50
CA PHE A 138 6.76 -16.94 -11.50
C PHE A 138 5.45 -16.16 -11.71
N HIS A 139 5.13 -15.75 -12.95
CA HIS A 139 3.86 -15.07 -13.22
C HIS A 139 2.66 -16.01 -13.05
N LEU A 140 2.78 -17.24 -13.53
CA LEU A 140 1.73 -18.25 -13.40
C LEU A 140 1.40 -18.53 -11.93
N MET A 141 2.40 -18.75 -11.10
CA MET A 141 2.21 -19.01 -9.66
C MET A 141 1.65 -17.80 -8.89
N ARG A 142 1.79 -16.59 -9.40
CA ARG A 142 1.18 -15.38 -8.85
C ARG A 142 -0.24 -15.13 -9.35
N SER A 143 -0.72 -15.89 -10.34
CA SER A 143 -2.07 -15.75 -10.87
C SER A 143 -3.13 -16.18 -9.85
N GLN A 144 -4.32 -15.59 -9.97
CA GLN A 144 -5.44 -15.93 -9.12
C GLN A 144 -5.85 -17.42 -9.26
N SER A 145 -5.73 -17.98 -10.46
CA SER A 145 -6.00 -19.41 -10.73
C SER A 145 -5.07 -20.33 -9.95
N PHE A 146 -3.77 -20.06 -9.99
CA PHE A 146 -2.80 -20.86 -9.22
C PHE A 146 -2.97 -20.68 -7.72
N GLN A 147 -3.16 -19.45 -7.23
CA GLN A 147 -3.35 -19.18 -5.80
C GLN A 147 -4.62 -19.88 -5.26
N ARG A 148 -5.67 -19.96 -6.07
CA ARG A 148 -6.86 -20.75 -5.74
C ARG A 148 -6.54 -22.24 -5.69
N LEU A 149 -5.91 -22.78 -6.75
CA LEU A 149 -5.48 -24.18 -6.82
C LEU A 149 -4.61 -24.56 -5.61
N LEU A 150 -3.67 -23.70 -5.23
CA LEU A 150 -2.82 -23.90 -4.06
C LEU A 150 -3.62 -23.94 -2.74
N THR A 151 -4.58 -23.05 -2.60
CA THR A 151 -5.44 -22.96 -1.41
C THR A 151 -6.36 -24.19 -1.28
N GLU A 152 -6.97 -24.62 -2.38
CA GLU A 152 -7.86 -25.79 -2.43
C GLU A 152 -7.11 -27.09 -2.10
N ASN A 153 -5.80 -27.16 -2.39
CA ASN A 153 -4.94 -28.29 -2.08
C ASN A 153 -4.13 -28.14 -0.78
N SER A 154 -4.41 -27.10 0.01
CA SER A 154 -3.78 -26.89 1.29
C SER A 154 -4.53 -27.59 2.43
N THR A 155 -3.85 -27.75 3.56
CA THR A 155 -4.43 -28.31 4.78
C THR A 155 -4.12 -27.41 5.96
N GLY A 156 -4.97 -27.43 6.98
CA GLY A 156 -4.82 -26.64 8.22
C GLY A 156 -5.88 -25.56 8.37
N SER A 157 -6.59 -25.56 9.48
CA SER A 157 -7.67 -24.61 9.80
C SER A 157 -7.14 -23.27 10.36
N THR A 158 -6.02 -23.29 11.08
CA THR A 158 -5.43 -22.09 11.72
C THR A 158 -4.32 -21.47 10.87
N ALA A 159 -3.52 -22.32 10.21
CA ALA A 159 -2.48 -21.90 9.28
C ALA A 159 -2.50 -22.85 8.10
N ALA A 160 -3.04 -22.37 6.95
CA ALA A 160 -3.04 -23.13 5.72
C ALA A 160 -1.59 -23.42 5.27
N GLY A 161 -1.33 -24.66 4.92
CA GLY A 161 -0.02 -25.09 4.43
C GLY A 161 -0.13 -26.21 3.41
N ILE A 162 0.88 -26.34 2.55
CA ILE A 162 0.94 -27.41 1.53
C ILE A 162 2.11 -28.34 1.79
N LYS A 163 1.83 -29.65 1.75
CA LYS A 163 2.87 -30.68 1.80
C LYS A 163 3.57 -30.75 0.44
N ARG A 164 4.88 -31.08 0.46
CA ARG A 164 5.68 -31.21 -0.76
C ARG A 164 5.04 -32.17 -1.78
N ALA A 165 4.65 -33.36 -1.37
CA ALA A 165 4.04 -34.34 -2.27
C ALA A 165 2.73 -33.87 -2.90
N GLN A 166 1.95 -33.04 -2.19
CA GLN A 166 0.74 -32.43 -2.74
C GLN A 166 1.08 -31.31 -3.73
N PHE A 167 2.07 -30.47 -3.38
CA PHE A 167 2.56 -29.41 -4.28
C PHE A 167 3.09 -29.99 -5.61
N GLU A 168 3.88 -31.06 -5.57
CA GLU A 168 4.45 -31.72 -6.74
C GLU A 168 3.38 -32.28 -7.72
N ARG A 169 2.19 -32.59 -7.21
CA ARG A 169 1.05 -33.13 -7.99
C ARG A 169 0.16 -32.04 -8.59
N LEU A 170 0.34 -30.79 -8.23
CA LEU A 170 -0.47 -29.73 -8.81
C LEU A 170 -0.26 -29.66 -10.32
N GLU A 171 -1.34 -29.72 -11.07
CA GLU A 171 -1.35 -29.64 -12.52
C GLU A 171 -1.43 -28.20 -12.97
N LEU A 172 -0.57 -27.84 -13.92
CA LEU A 172 -0.47 -26.52 -14.51
C LEU A 172 -0.65 -26.62 -16.02
N THR A 173 -1.40 -25.69 -16.57
CA THR A 173 -1.60 -25.58 -18.01
C THR A 173 -0.59 -24.61 -18.59
N LEU A 174 0.18 -25.01 -19.58
CA LEU A 174 1.29 -24.25 -20.12
C LEU A 174 1.21 -24.12 -21.64
N PRO A 175 1.50 -22.91 -22.16
CA PRO A 175 1.71 -22.70 -23.61
C PRO A 175 3.04 -23.28 -24.07
N PRO A 176 3.25 -23.38 -25.37
CA PRO A 176 4.57 -23.65 -25.94
C PRO A 176 5.62 -22.64 -25.49
N ILE A 177 6.89 -23.04 -25.45
CA ILE A 177 7.99 -22.20 -24.89
C ILE A 177 8.07 -20.81 -25.51
N HIS A 178 7.88 -20.68 -26.84
CA HIS A 178 7.92 -19.36 -27.49
C HIS A 178 6.82 -18.41 -26.98
N GLU A 179 5.62 -18.93 -26.74
CA GLU A 179 4.51 -18.16 -26.19
C GLU A 179 4.75 -17.83 -24.70
N GLN A 180 5.38 -18.74 -23.93
CA GLN A 180 5.81 -18.43 -22.57
C GLN A 180 6.76 -17.23 -22.53
N TYR A 181 7.72 -17.15 -23.46
CA TYR A 181 8.62 -15.98 -23.57
C TYR A 181 7.84 -14.72 -23.88
N ALA A 182 6.94 -14.74 -24.87
CA ALA A 182 6.14 -13.57 -25.24
C ALA A 182 5.27 -13.06 -24.07
N ILE A 183 4.57 -13.97 -23.36
CA ILE A 183 3.78 -13.64 -22.18
C ILE A 183 4.66 -13.05 -21.07
N THR A 184 5.81 -13.67 -20.84
CA THR A 184 6.76 -13.23 -19.81
C THR A 184 7.28 -11.83 -20.09
N GLU A 185 7.64 -11.53 -21.32
CA GLU A 185 8.14 -10.21 -21.73
C GLU A 185 7.09 -9.12 -21.43
N VAL A 186 5.88 -9.31 -21.93
CA VAL A 186 4.78 -8.35 -21.73
C VAL A 186 4.47 -8.14 -20.25
N LEU A 187 4.34 -9.20 -19.45
CA LEU A 187 4.04 -9.08 -18.02
C LEU A 187 5.20 -8.46 -17.23
N SER A 188 6.44 -8.78 -17.60
CA SER A 188 7.64 -8.22 -16.97
C SER A 188 7.81 -6.72 -17.28
N ASP A 189 7.45 -6.28 -18.47
CA ASP A 189 7.50 -4.85 -18.82
C ASP A 189 6.46 -4.04 -18.05
N VAL A 190 5.27 -4.60 -17.82
CA VAL A 190 4.29 -3.96 -16.92
C VAL A 190 4.80 -3.94 -15.47
N ASP A 191 5.51 -4.97 -15.00
CA ASP A 191 6.13 -4.95 -13.65
C ASP A 191 7.21 -3.88 -13.53
N LYS A 192 8.07 -3.73 -14.54
CA LYS A 192 9.06 -2.64 -14.59
C LYS A 192 8.39 -1.26 -14.56
N LEU A 193 7.32 -1.08 -15.33
CA LEU A 193 6.55 0.17 -15.34
C LEU A 193 5.96 0.48 -13.95
N LEU A 194 5.34 -0.50 -13.30
CA LEU A 194 4.80 -0.35 -11.94
C LEU A 194 5.90 -0.01 -10.93
N GLY A 195 7.07 -0.65 -11.03
CA GLY A 195 8.24 -0.33 -10.21
C GLY A 195 8.71 1.11 -10.41
N ALA A 196 8.85 1.55 -11.66
CA ALA A 196 9.23 2.93 -12.00
C ALA A 196 8.21 3.96 -11.46
N MET A 197 6.90 3.66 -11.56
CA MET A 197 5.84 4.51 -11.00
C MET A 197 5.94 4.61 -9.48
N ASN A 198 6.16 3.51 -8.76
CA ASN A 198 6.32 3.53 -7.30
C ASN A 198 7.52 4.39 -6.88
N ASN A 199 8.66 4.25 -7.55
CA ASN A 199 9.85 5.06 -7.28
C ASN A 199 9.60 6.55 -7.56
N LEU A 200 8.88 6.86 -8.65
CA LEU A 200 8.53 8.25 -8.97
C LEU A 200 7.61 8.85 -7.91
N ILE A 201 6.59 8.12 -7.46
CA ILE A 201 5.66 8.54 -6.39
C ILE A 201 6.43 8.80 -5.09
N ALA A 202 7.32 7.89 -4.68
CA ALA A 202 8.16 8.08 -3.50
C ALA A 202 9.00 9.35 -3.61
N LYS A 203 9.73 9.54 -4.72
CA LYS A 203 10.53 10.74 -4.97
C LYS A 203 9.69 12.03 -4.94
N LYS A 204 8.48 12.00 -5.51
CA LYS A 204 7.57 13.17 -5.51
C LYS A 204 7.05 13.50 -4.11
N ARG A 205 6.80 12.48 -3.27
CA ARG A 205 6.44 12.68 -1.85
C ARG A 205 7.59 13.32 -1.08
N ASP A 206 8.83 12.87 -1.27
CA ASP A 206 10.01 13.45 -0.64
C ASP A 206 10.22 14.90 -1.06
N LEU A 207 10.06 15.20 -2.37
CA LEU A 207 10.15 16.57 -2.89
C LEU A 207 9.07 17.48 -2.30
N LYS A 208 7.84 17.00 -2.16
CA LYS A 208 6.75 17.75 -1.52
C LYS A 208 7.07 18.01 -0.05
N GLN A 209 7.57 17.00 0.68
CA GLN A 209 7.94 17.17 2.08
C GLN A 209 9.05 18.22 2.26
N ALA A 210 10.06 18.20 1.38
CA ALA A 210 11.11 19.20 1.35
C ALA A 210 10.57 20.60 1.02
N ALA A 211 9.64 20.71 0.05
CA ALA A 211 8.99 21.97 -0.30
C ALA A 211 8.18 22.55 0.88
N ILE A 212 7.42 21.72 1.59
CA ILE A 212 6.71 22.10 2.82
C ILE A 212 7.67 22.70 3.83
N GLN A 213 8.78 22.02 4.12
CA GLN A 213 9.77 22.49 5.10
C GLN A 213 10.46 23.79 4.69
N GLN A 214 10.70 24.00 3.40
CA GLN A 214 11.40 25.19 2.91
C GLN A 214 10.48 26.38 2.72
N LEU A 215 9.31 26.18 2.10
CA LEU A 215 8.41 27.25 1.70
C LEU A 215 7.55 27.76 2.88
N LEU A 216 7.08 26.86 3.75
CA LEU A 216 6.21 27.25 4.88
C LEU A 216 6.99 27.82 6.08
N THR A 217 8.30 27.73 6.08
CA THR A 217 9.16 28.32 7.11
C THR A 217 9.89 29.59 6.63
N GLY A 218 9.70 29.97 5.36
CA GLY A 218 10.43 31.11 4.78
C GLY A 218 11.93 30.88 4.57
N LYS A 219 12.45 29.66 4.85
CA LYS A 219 13.87 29.30 4.59
C LYS A 219 14.24 29.46 3.13
N ARG A 220 13.29 29.20 2.24
CA ARG A 220 13.39 29.50 0.83
C ARG A 220 12.17 30.31 0.39
N ARG A 221 12.45 31.47 -0.22
CA ARG A 221 11.39 32.35 -0.75
C ARG A 221 11.19 32.04 -2.23
N LEU A 222 9.96 32.20 -2.69
CA LEU A 222 9.67 32.13 -4.12
C LEU A 222 10.25 33.34 -4.84
N PRO A 223 10.65 33.23 -6.12
CA PRO A 223 11.12 34.36 -6.91
C PRO A 223 10.12 35.53 -6.90
N GLY A 224 10.61 36.74 -6.71
CA GLY A 224 9.80 37.95 -6.63
C GLY A 224 9.23 38.27 -5.24
N PHE A 225 9.45 37.44 -4.24
CA PHE A 225 9.04 37.70 -2.86
C PHE A 225 10.24 37.96 -1.95
N SER A 226 10.15 38.98 -1.13
CA SER A 226 11.20 39.41 -0.19
C SER A 226 10.56 40.04 1.07
N GLY A 227 11.41 40.41 2.03
CA GLY A 227 10.97 41.00 3.32
C GLY A 227 10.70 39.93 4.38
N GLU A 228 10.55 40.40 5.61
CA GLU A 228 10.29 39.53 6.76
C GLU A 228 8.82 39.10 6.83
N TRP A 229 8.58 37.88 7.30
CA TRP A 229 7.23 37.42 7.58
C TRP A 229 6.76 37.90 8.95
N GLU A 230 5.51 38.32 9.04
CA GLU A 230 4.88 38.51 10.33
C GLU A 230 4.60 37.18 11.01
N VAL A 231 4.53 37.18 12.34
CA VAL A 231 4.00 36.04 13.09
C VAL A 231 2.72 36.50 13.77
N LYS A 232 1.62 35.83 13.48
CA LYS A 232 0.30 36.10 14.05
C LYS A 232 -0.25 34.90 14.78
N ARG A 233 -1.08 35.12 15.79
CA ARG A 233 -1.82 34.03 16.43
C ARG A 233 -2.93 33.53 15.49
N LEU A 234 -3.16 32.21 15.44
CA LEU A 234 -4.18 31.60 14.60
C LEU A 234 -5.56 32.24 14.79
N GLY A 235 -5.94 32.61 16.03
CA GLY A 235 -7.19 33.27 16.32
C GLY A 235 -7.32 34.68 15.72
N GLN A 236 -6.20 35.33 15.38
CA GLN A 236 -6.20 36.65 14.70
C GLN A 236 -6.35 36.50 13.17
N LEU A 237 -6.14 35.30 12.66
CA LEU A 237 -6.22 34.98 11.25
C LEU A 237 -7.55 34.34 10.86
N CYS A 238 -8.27 33.77 11.83
CA CYS A 238 -9.59 33.17 11.63
C CYS A 238 -10.71 34.18 12.03
N ARG A 239 -11.78 34.19 11.25
CA ARG A 239 -13.03 34.89 11.61
C ARG A 239 -13.66 34.25 12.84
N SER A 240 -13.53 32.92 12.97
CA SER A 240 -13.93 32.20 14.17
C SER A 240 -13.19 30.86 14.27
N ILE A 241 -13.04 30.40 15.50
CA ILE A 241 -12.56 29.03 15.83
C ILE A 241 -13.60 28.47 16.78
N THR A 242 -14.38 27.50 16.33
CA THR A 242 -15.48 26.90 17.08
C THR A 242 -15.35 25.37 17.07
N ASP A 243 -16.02 24.68 17.99
CA ASP A 243 -16.11 23.23 17.99
C ASP A 243 -17.55 22.76 17.70
N GLY A 244 -17.67 21.48 17.37
CA GLY A 244 -18.96 20.82 17.13
C GLY A 244 -19.78 20.65 18.41
N THR A 245 -20.84 19.85 18.31
CA THR A 245 -21.74 19.57 19.43
C THR A 245 -21.06 18.77 20.54
N HIS A 246 -21.34 19.12 21.79
CA HIS A 246 -20.85 18.45 23.00
C HIS A 246 -21.72 17.27 23.45
N PHE A 247 -22.90 17.12 22.88
CA PHE A 247 -23.75 15.97 23.11
C PHE A 247 -23.77 15.06 21.88
N THR A 248 -23.90 13.76 22.09
CA THR A 248 -24.01 12.77 21.03
C THR A 248 -25.43 12.81 20.47
N PRO A 249 -25.62 13.19 19.20
CA PRO A 249 -26.96 13.15 18.60
C PRO A 249 -27.41 11.72 18.34
N THR A 250 -28.72 11.52 18.17
CA THR A 250 -29.24 10.23 17.71
C THR A 250 -28.81 10.00 16.27
N TYR A 251 -28.10 8.89 16.04
CA TYR A 251 -27.71 8.49 14.71
C TYR A 251 -28.84 7.76 13.99
N VAL A 252 -28.86 7.93 12.67
CA VAL A 252 -29.82 7.31 11.76
C VAL A 252 -29.05 6.59 10.63
N SER A 253 -29.70 5.65 9.94
CA SER A 253 -29.08 4.90 8.85
C SER A 253 -28.87 5.76 7.58
N ASN A 254 -29.67 6.81 7.42
CA ASN A 254 -29.55 7.75 6.30
C ASN A 254 -29.97 9.15 6.76
N GLY A 255 -29.26 10.18 6.33
CA GLY A 255 -29.52 11.56 6.76
C GLY A 255 -28.41 12.53 6.35
N VAL A 256 -28.16 13.49 7.22
CA VAL A 256 -27.08 14.46 7.03
C VAL A 256 -25.78 13.91 7.62
N PRO A 257 -24.65 13.99 6.92
CA PRO A 257 -23.33 13.56 7.41
C PRO A 257 -22.96 14.24 8.73
N PHE A 258 -22.34 13.45 9.62
CA PHE A 258 -21.90 13.91 10.92
C PHE A 258 -20.43 13.49 11.13
N TYR A 259 -19.53 14.46 11.01
CA TYR A 259 -18.09 14.25 11.04
C TYR A 259 -17.51 14.27 12.44
N SER A 260 -16.57 13.39 12.70
CA SER A 260 -15.80 13.28 13.95
C SER A 260 -14.31 13.20 13.67
N VAL A 261 -13.51 13.03 14.73
CA VAL A 261 -12.07 12.80 14.62
C VAL A 261 -11.74 11.65 13.67
N GLU A 262 -12.53 10.58 13.68
CA GLU A 262 -12.33 9.40 12.84
C GLU A 262 -12.29 9.74 11.35
N ASN A 263 -13.19 10.63 10.88
CA ASN A 263 -13.24 11.05 9.49
C ASN A 263 -12.00 11.82 9.05
N VAL A 264 -11.52 12.73 9.92
CA VAL A 264 -10.33 13.56 9.61
C VAL A 264 -9.06 12.72 9.65
N THR A 265 -8.90 11.87 10.67
CA THR A 265 -7.72 11.01 10.82
C THR A 265 -7.61 9.97 9.71
N ALA A 266 -8.74 9.38 9.28
CA ALA A 266 -8.78 8.44 8.16
C ALA A 266 -8.78 9.12 6.77
N ASP A 267 -8.93 10.43 6.72
CA ASP A 267 -9.21 11.22 5.49
C ASP A 267 -10.37 10.63 4.67
N ASN A 268 -11.39 10.11 5.37
CA ASN A 268 -12.56 9.47 4.77
C ASN A 268 -13.85 10.15 5.22
N PHE A 269 -14.49 10.85 4.31
CA PHE A 269 -15.73 11.59 4.51
C PHE A 269 -16.95 10.93 3.82
N SER A 270 -16.73 9.86 3.08
CA SER A 270 -17.80 9.05 2.45
C SER A 270 -18.39 8.04 3.43
N GLU A 271 -17.60 7.49 4.33
CA GLU A 271 -18.04 6.59 5.40
C GLU A 271 -18.16 7.36 6.70
N THR A 272 -19.37 7.76 7.06
CA THR A 272 -19.63 8.59 8.23
C THR A 272 -20.94 8.20 8.93
N LYS A 273 -21.15 8.72 10.13
CA LYS A 273 -22.42 8.66 10.83
C LYS A 273 -23.38 9.66 10.23
N PHE A 274 -24.68 9.40 10.35
CA PHE A 274 -25.70 10.32 9.87
C PHE A 274 -26.61 10.75 11.01
N ILE A 275 -27.12 11.99 10.91
CA ILE A 275 -28.09 12.57 11.83
C ILE A 275 -29.33 13.05 11.06
N THR A 276 -30.43 13.25 11.78
CA THR A 276 -31.64 13.77 11.16
C THR A 276 -31.45 15.22 10.69
N ARG A 277 -32.13 15.63 9.62
CA ARG A 277 -32.17 17.02 9.14
C ARG A 277 -32.57 18.01 10.24
N ARG A 278 -33.48 17.63 11.13
CA ARG A 278 -33.93 18.45 12.26
C ARG A 278 -32.76 18.71 13.24
N ALA A 279 -32.01 17.66 13.60
CA ALA A 279 -30.85 17.79 14.47
C ALA A 279 -29.78 18.69 13.82
N HIS A 280 -29.45 18.42 12.55
CA HIS A 280 -28.52 19.23 11.78
C HIS A 280 -28.88 20.72 11.80
N ASN A 281 -30.15 21.10 11.51
CA ASN A 281 -30.59 22.49 11.47
C ASN A 281 -30.46 23.22 12.82
N ILE A 282 -30.39 22.48 13.92
CA ILE A 282 -30.11 23.03 15.25
C ILE A 282 -28.61 23.26 15.43
N LEU A 283 -27.79 22.26 15.05
CA LEU A 283 -26.35 22.26 15.29
C LEU A 283 -25.63 23.31 14.44
N ILE A 284 -26.02 23.51 13.20
CA ILE A 284 -25.40 24.50 12.30
C ILE A 284 -25.65 25.95 12.70
N LYS A 285 -26.60 26.23 13.58
CA LYS A 285 -26.78 27.59 14.13
C LYS A 285 -25.56 28.07 14.91
N ARG A 286 -24.81 27.13 15.52
CA ARG A 286 -23.59 27.42 16.29
C ARG A 286 -22.34 27.16 15.46
N CYS A 287 -22.28 26.03 14.75
CA CYS A 287 -21.09 25.58 14.05
C CYS A 287 -21.48 25.00 12.71
N LYS A 288 -21.36 25.81 11.66
CA LYS A 288 -21.71 25.43 10.27
C LYS A 288 -20.41 25.32 9.46
N PRO A 289 -19.99 24.10 9.08
CA PRO A 289 -18.91 23.94 8.13
C PRO A 289 -19.25 24.51 6.76
N GLU A 290 -18.30 25.17 6.13
CA GLU A 290 -18.43 25.76 4.80
C GLU A 290 -17.18 25.49 3.97
N LYS A 291 -17.28 25.57 2.64
CA LYS A 291 -16.14 25.44 1.76
C LYS A 291 -15.09 26.53 2.06
N GLY A 292 -13.84 26.12 2.19
CA GLY A 292 -12.73 26.95 2.60
C GLY A 292 -12.41 26.89 4.10
N ASP A 293 -13.27 26.26 4.91
CA ASP A 293 -12.99 26.03 6.32
C ASP A 293 -12.00 24.87 6.51
N ILE A 294 -11.36 24.83 7.68
CA ILE A 294 -10.43 23.74 8.03
C ILE A 294 -10.97 23.02 9.28
N LEU A 295 -11.14 21.72 9.17
CA LEU A 295 -11.38 20.84 10.31
C LEU A 295 -10.04 20.49 10.97
N LEU A 296 -9.98 20.59 12.29
CA LEU A 296 -8.80 20.27 13.11
C LEU A 296 -9.20 19.31 14.23
N THR A 297 -8.52 18.19 14.37
CA THR A 297 -8.72 17.25 15.48
C THR A 297 -8.19 17.85 16.79
N ARG A 298 -9.04 17.86 17.85
CA ARG A 298 -8.72 18.47 19.15
C ARG A 298 -8.92 17.58 20.37
N ILE A 299 -9.51 16.39 20.19
CA ILE A 299 -9.71 15.40 21.27
C ILE A 299 -9.41 14.01 20.67
N GLY A 300 -8.56 13.25 21.34
CA GLY A 300 -8.05 11.95 20.89
C GLY A 300 -6.77 12.12 20.08
N SER A 301 -6.82 12.03 18.76
CA SER A 301 -5.75 12.53 17.90
C SER A 301 -5.73 14.05 17.94
N LEU A 302 -4.54 14.66 17.96
CA LEU A 302 -4.37 16.12 17.94
C LEU A 302 -3.59 16.53 16.71
N GLY A 303 -4.08 17.55 16.00
CA GLY A 303 -3.33 18.20 14.92
C GLY A 303 -3.60 17.66 13.52
N ASP A 304 -4.39 16.62 13.36
CA ASP A 304 -4.84 16.23 12.03
C ASP A 304 -5.79 17.27 11.47
N THR A 305 -5.59 17.64 10.20
CA THR A 305 -6.39 18.70 9.56
C THR A 305 -6.92 18.28 8.20
N LYS A 306 -8.10 18.81 7.86
CA LYS A 306 -8.72 18.69 6.53
C LYS A 306 -9.26 20.02 6.08
N LEU A 307 -8.83 20.48 4.92
CA LEU A 307 -9.47 21.60 4.22
C LEU A 307 -10.77 21.09 3.59
N ILE A 308 -11.86 21.79 3.83
CA ILE A 308 -13.13 21.55 3.16
C ILE A 308 -13.08 22.25 1.80
N ASP A 309 -12.74 21.51 0.77
CA ASP A 309 -12.65 22.00 -0.62
C ASP A 309 -13.86 21.61 -1.49
N TRP A 310 -14.87 21.00 -0.87
CA TRP A 310 -16.15 20.61 -1.49
C TRP A 310 -17.33 21.38 -0.91
N ASP A 311 -18.47 21.32 -1.59
CA ASP A 311 -19.73 21.87 -1.06
C ASP A 311 -20.25 20.93 0.03
N VAL A 312 -20.20 21.39 1.28
CA VAL A 312 -20.47 20.60 2.47
C VAL A 312 -21.83 20.92 3.06
N ASP A 313 -22.61 19.87 3.33
CA ASP A 313 -23.83 19.93 4.13
C ASP A 313 -23.70 18.89 5.25
N ALA A 314 -23.04 19.26 6.33
CA ALA A 314 -22.70 18.36 7.42
C ALA A 314 -22.70 19.08 8.77
N SER A 315 -22.76 18.31 9.85
CA SER A 315 -22.47 18.78 11.22
C SER A 315 -21.22 18.08 11.74
N ILE A 316 -20.60 18.64 12.78
CA ILE A 316 -19.38 18.10 13.38
C ILE A 316 -19.53 17.85 14.87
N TYR A 317 -18.73 16.91 15.37
CA TYR A 317 -18.67 16.56 16.79
C TYR A 317 -17.61 17.42 17.52
N VAL A 318 -17.74 17.52 18.85
CA VAL A 318 -16.83 18.27 19.73
C VAL A 318 -15.34 17.86 19.62
N SER A 319 -15.05 16.68 19.08
CA SER A 319 -13.68 16.23 18.81
C SER A 319 -12.98 17.01 17.69
N LEU A 320 -13.74 17.79 16.93
CA LEU A 320 -13.24 18.66 15.86
C LEU A 320 -13.41 20.14 16.23
N ALA A 321 -12.37 20.92 15.97
CA ALA A 321 -12.44 22.36 15.84
C ALA A 321 -12.66 22.73 14.37
N LEU A 322 -13.52 23.71 14.12
CA LEU A 322 -13.74 24.35 12.83
C LEU A 322 -13.01 25.68 12.81
N LEU A 323 -12.00 25.78 11.98
CA LEU A 323 -11.27 27.03 11.73
C LEU A 323 -11.91 27.69 10.49
N LYS A 324 -12.37 28.92 10.65
CA LYS A 324 -12.88 29.74 9.55
C LYS A 324 -11.86 30.81 9.20
N PRO A 325 -10.98 30.60 8.21
CA PRO A 325 -9.98 31.59 7.83
C PRO A 325 -10.60 32.93 7.45
N GLY A 326 -9.94 34.00 7.83
CA GLY A 326 -10.32 35.38 7.49
C GLY A 326 -9.60 35.87 6.22
N ASP A 327 -9.84 37.13 5.85
CA ASP A 327 -9.35 37.69 4.58
C ASP A 327 -7.83 37.93 4.53
N ARG A 328 -7.14 37.81 5.68
CA ARG A 328 -5.68 37.97 5.79
C ARG A 328 -4.88 36.68 5.52
N VAL A 329 -5.54 35.57 5.44
CA VAL A 329 -4.89 34.26 5.27
C VAL A 329 -5.57 33.44 4.18
N ASP A 330 -4.78 32.90 3.23
CA ASP A 330 -5.25 31.91 2.27
C ASP A 330 -5.54 30.59 3.01
N SER A 331 -6.75 30.03 2.85
CA SER A 331 -7.18 28.82 3.54
C SER A 331 -6.29 27.61 3.19
N ARG A 332 -5.80 27.51 1.96
CA ARG A 332 -4.91 26.43 1.53
C ARG A 332 -3.51 26.58 2.12
N TYR A 333 -3.00 27.82 2.21
CA TYR A 333 -1.75 28.10 2.90
C TYR A 333 -1.83 27.69 4.37
N LEU A 334 -2.89 28.10 5.08
CA LEU A 334 -3.12 27.73 6.47
C LEU A 334 -3.26 26.21 6.63
N TYR A 335 -3.96 25.54 5.72
CA TYR A 335 -4.07 24.07 5.69
C TYR A 335 -2.71 23.39 5.52
N TYR A 336 -1.86 23.85 4.59
CA TYR A 336 -0.53 23.28 4.44
C TYR A 336 0.36 23.55 5.64
N TYR A 337 0.29 24.77 6.22
CA TYR A 337 1.03 25.07 7.43
C TYR A 337 0.57 24.23 8.62
N SER A 338 -0.71 23.92 8.71
CA SER A 338 -1.25 23.07 9.78
C SER A 338 -0.73 21.62 9.71
N LYS A 339 -0.19 21.18 8.58
CA LYS A 339 0.50 19.88 8.43
C LYS A 339 2.02 19.97 8.68
N HIS A 340 2.55 21.17 8.89
CA HIS A 340 3.95 21.34 9.21
C HIS A 340 4.23 20.91 10.65
N ARG A 341 5.39 20.25 10.86
CA ARG A 341 5.79 19.71 12.17
C ARG A 341 5.68 20.75 13.31
N GLN A 342 6.13 21.98 13.07
CA GLN A 342 6.08 23.04 14.08
C GLN A 342 4.66 23.33 14.57
N PHE A 343 3.66 23.35 13.67
CA PHE A 343 2.26 23.57 14.04
C PHE A 343 1.75 22.47 14.98
N VAL A 344 2.07 21.21 14.68
CA VAL A 344 1.67 20.05 15.49
C VAL A 344 2.36 20.11 16.87
N GLU A 345 3.66 20.39 16.89
CA GLU A 345 4.42 20.56 18.14
C GLU A 345 3.88 21.70 19.00
N ASP A 346 3.51 22.82 18.39
CA ASP A 346 2.91 23.96 19.09
C ASP A 346 1.52 23.63 19.68
N LEU A 347 0.72 22.82 18.96
CA LEU A 347 -0.55 22.30 19.48
C LEU A 347 -0.34 21.33 20.65
N GLU A 348 0.59 20.40 20.51
CA GLU A 348 0.89 19.41 21.55
C GLU A 348 1.42 20.07 22.83
N ALA A 349 2.32 21.05 22.70
CA ALA A 349 2.85 21.82 23.83
C ALA A 349 1.78 22.60 24.60
N ARG A 350 0.67 22.98 23.93
CA ARG A 350 -0.48 23.71 24.50
C ARG A 350 -1.60 22.77 24.92
N SER A 351 -1.48 21.48 24.67
CA SER A 351 -2.49 20.49 25.05
C SER A 351 -2.48 20.21 26.55
N LEU A 352 -3.58 19.68 27.07
CA LEU A 352 -3.69 19.31 28.48
C LEU A 352 -2.88 18.04 28.74
N MET A 353 -1.75 18.18 29.44
CA MET A 353 -0.74 17.13 29.66
C MET A 353 -1.29 15.85 30.28
N ASN A 354 -2.29 15.93 31.18
CA ASN A 354 -2.84 14.80 31.93
C ASN A 354 -4.23 14.37 31.48
N ALA A 355 -4.69 14.82 30.28
CA ALA A 355 -5.99 14.40 29.79
C ALA A 355 -5.92 13.07 29.04
N ALA A 356 -6.77 12.15 29.41
CA ALA A 356 -6.99 10.90 28.68
C ALA A 356 -8.48 10.85 28.24
N PRO A 357 -8.78 10.95 26.95
CA PRO A 357 -7.85 11.18 25.82
C PRO A 357 -7.21 12.58 25.83
N LYS A 358 -6.06 12.72 25.12
CA LYS A 358 -5.42 14.03 24.90
C LYS A 358 -6.43 15.02 24.34
N LYS A 359 -6.38 16.27 24.81
CA LYS A 359 -7.25 17.35 24.30
C LYS A 359 -6.58 18.73 24.39
N ILE A 360 -7.03 19.64 23.53
CA ILE A 360 -6.61 21.03 23.54
C ILE A 360 -7.86 21.94 23.58
N ASN A 361 -7.75 23.05 24.33
CA ASN A 361 -8.83 24.03 24.44
C ASN A 361 -8.84 25.00 23.26
N MET A 362 -10.00 25.56 22.93
CA MET A 362 -10.18 26.44 21.77
C MET A 362 -9.29 27.71 21.86
N GLY A 363 -9.14 28.29 23.04
CA GLY A 363 -8.25 29.44 23.26
C GLY A 363 -6.79 29.11 22.95
N GLU A 364 -6.33 27.93 23.35
CA GLU A 364 -4.98 27.46 23.10
C GLU A 364 -4.73 27.17 21.60
N ILE A 365 -5.73 26.64 20.89
CA ILE A 365 -5.68 26.53 19.42
C ILE A 365 -5.51 27.90 18.79
N GLY A 366 -6.30 28.91 19.28
CA GLY A 366 -6.20 30.28 18.79
C GLY A 366 -4.87 30.96 19.11
N ALA A 367 -4.12 30.47 20.11
CA ALA A 367 -2.83 31.03 20.51
C ALA A 367 -1.63 30.50 19.68
N VAL A 368 -1.82 29.51 18.84
CA VAL A 368 -0.76 28.94 18.00
C VAL A 368 -0.17 30.00 17.06
N PRO A 369 1.17 30.18 17.03
CA PRO A 369 1.81 31.15 16.16
C PRO A 369 1.86 30.64 14.71
N ILE A 370 1.51 31.51 13.78
CA ILE A 370 1.50 31.22 12.33
C ILE A 370 2.43 32.24 11.66
N PRO A 371 3.49 31.79 10.97
CA PRO A 371 4.27 32.64 10.07
C PRO A 371 3.38 33.10 8.91
N LEU A 372 3.36 34.37 8.67
CA LEU A 372 2.41 34.99 7.74
C LEU A 372 3.15 35.83 6.69
N PRO A 373 3.41 35.29 5.48
CA PRO A 373 3.85 36.09 4.34
C PRO A 373 2.72 37.03 3.84
N LEU A 374 3.03 37.84 2.85
CA LEU A 374 2.01 38.58 2.11
C LEU A 374 1.01 37.62 1.47
N LEU A 375 -0.25 38.01 1.37
CA LEU A 375 -1.33 37.14 0.85
C LEU A 375 -1.02 36.59 -0.55
N THR A 376 -0.38 37.40 -1.40
CA THR A 376 0.07 36.95 -2.72
C THR A 376 1.11 35.82 -2.66
N GLU A 377 2.02 35.87 -1.68
CA GLU A 377 3.00 34.79 -1.47
C GLU A 377 2.35 33.55 -0.85
N GLN A 378 1.42 33.72 0.11
CA GLN A 378 0.64 32.61 0.65
C GLN A 378 -0.06 31.83 -0.46
N THR A 379 -0.73 32.57 -1.37
CA THR A 379 -1.44 31.98 -2.51
C THR A 379 -0.48 31.27 -3.47
N ALA A 380 0.68 31.84 -3.74
CA ALA A 380 1.70 31.23 -4.60
C ALA A 380 2.26 29.93 -3.98
N ILE A 381 2.59 29.95 -2.68
CA ILE A 381 3.04 28.75 -1.95
C ILE A 381 1.96 27.68 -1.94
N ALA A 382 0.72 28.05 -1.62
CA ALA A 382 -0.42 27.12 -1.61
C ALA A 382 -0.68 26.51 -2.98
N SER A 383 -0.56 27.27 -4.06
CA SER A 383 -0.71 26.77 -5.42
C SER A 383 0.33 25.69 -5.72
N ILE A 384 1.61 25.96 -5.47
CA ILE A 384 2.69 24.98 -5.71
C ILE A 384 2.44 23.68 -4.94
N LEU A 385 2.06 23.75 -3.67
CA LEU A 385 1.81 22.57 -2.86
C LEU A 385 0.55 21.82 -3.32
N SER A 386 -0.50 22.54 -3.76
CA SER A 386 -1.71 21.94 -4.33
C SER A 386 -1.43 21.25 -5.66
N ASP A 387 -0.59 21.82 -6.53
CA ASP A 387 -0.19 21.22 -7.81
C ASP A 387 0.62 19.94 -7.55
N MET A 388 1.48 19.92 -6.53
CA MET A 388 2.21 18.71 -6.13
C MET A 388 1.27 17.61 -5.61
N ASP A 389 0.21 17.97 -4.88
CA ASP A 389 -0.81 17.02 -4.45
C ASP A 389 -1.60 16.45 -5.64
N ALA A 390 -2.02 17.30 -6.55
CA ALA A 390 -2.73 16.87 -7.76
C ALA A 390 -1.88 15.93 -8.62
N GLU A 391 -0.58 16.22 -8.77
CA GLU A 391 0.37 15.34 -9.48
C GLU A 391 0.51 13.98 -8.79
N LEU A 392 0.63 13.94 -7.46
CA LEU A 392 0.72 12.69 -6.70
C LEU A 392 -0.53 11.84 -6.86
N VAL A 393 -1.72 12.45 -6.73
CA VAL A 393 -3.01 11.76 -6.92
C VAL A 393 -3.12 11.17 -8.32
N ALA A 394 -2.74 11.94 -9.35
CA ALA A 394 -2.77 11.48 -10.74
C ALA A 394 -1.83 10.29 -10.99
N LEU A 395 -0.62 10.33 -10.41
CA LEU A 395 0.35 9.24 -10.50
C LEU A 395 -0.14 7.97 -9.78
N GLU A 396 -0.74 8.13 -8.60
CA GLU A 396 -1.30 7.01 -7.83
C GLU A 396 -2.47 6.35 -8.57
N GLN A 397 -3.39 7.13 -9.11
CA GLN A 397 -4.51 6.64 -9.92
C GLN A 397 -4.00 5.90 -11.17
N ARG A 398 -2.98 6.44 -11.86
CA ARG A 398 -2.38 5.80 -13.02
C ARG A 398 -1.71 4.47 -12.64
N ARG A 399 -0.97 4.42 -11.53
CA ARG A 399 -0.38 3.19 -11.00
C ARG A 399 -1.44 2.14 -10.71
N ASP A 400 -2.54 2.51 -10.04
CA ASP A 400 -3.58 1.58 -9.66
C ASP A 400 -4.36 1.07 -10.87
N LYS A 401 -4.61 1.92 -11.86
CA LYS A 401 -5.16 1.49 -13.16
C LYS A 401 -4.21 0.53 -13.89
N THR A 402 -2.92 0.81 -13.91
CA THR A 402 -1.91 -0.08 -14.53
C THR A 402 -1.87 -1.44 -13.81
N ARG A 403 -1.98 -1.45 -12.48
CA ARG A 403 -2.07 -2.68 -11.68
C ARG A 403 -3.33 -3.49 -12.02
N ALA A 404 -4.47 -2.85 -12.16
CA ALA A 404 -5.71 -3.50 -12.58
C ALA A 404 -5.62 -4.07 -14.00
N ILE A 405 -5.02 -3.35 -14.94
CA ILE A 405 -4.75 -3.84 -16.31
C ILE A 405 -3.86 -5.09 -16.24
N LYS A 406 -2.77 -5.07 -15.45
CA LYS A 406 -1.90 -6.23 -15.30
C LYS A 406 -2.66 -7.46 -14.80
N LEU A 407 -3.54 -7.30 -13.81
CA LEU A 407 -4.35 -8.42 -13.32
C LEU A 407 -5.24 -8.99 -14.42
N GLY A 408 -5.88 -8.14 -15.22
CA GLY A 408 -6.65 -8.57 -16.40
C GLY A 408 -5.78 -9.30 -17.42
N MET A 409 -4.61 -8.75 -17.75
CA MET A 409 -3.65 -9.40 -18.66
C MET A 409 -3.23 -10.78 -18.14
N MET A 410 -2.90 -10.93 -16.86
CA MET A 410 -2.58 -12.22 -16.26
C MET A 410 -3.74 -13.19 -16.39
N GLN A 411 -4.97 -12.75 -16.17
CA GLN A 411 -6.16 -13.58 -16.29
C GLN A 411 -6.39 -14.05 -17.72
N GLU A 412 -6.13 -13.23 -18.71
CA GLU A 412 -6.32 -13.55 -20.13
C GLU A 412 -5.16 -14.42 -20.68
N LEU A 413 -3.92 -13.98 -20.46
CA LEU A 413 -2.74 -14.58 -21.08
C LEU A 413 -2.34 -15.91 -20.41
N LEU A 414 -2.38 -16.00 -19.06
CA LEU A 414 -1.99 -17.20 -18.34
C LEU A 414 -3.05 -18.31 -18.36
N THR A 415 -4.24 -18.02 -18.86
CA THR A 415 -5.30 -19.03 -19.06
C THR A 415 -5.54 -19.37 -20.53
N GLY A 416 -4.83 -18.71 -21.43
CA GLY A 416 -4.98 -18.92 -22.87
C GLY A 416 -6.27 -18.37 -23.49
N LYS A 417 -7.03 -17.54 -22.76
CA LYS A 417 -8.21 -16.86 -23.31
C LYS A 417 -7.83 -15.91 -24.43
N THR A 418 -6.70 -15.23 -24.25
CA THR A 418 -6.04 -14.41 -25.29
C THR A 418 -4.66 -15.01 -25.54
N ARG A 419 -4.30 -15.17 -26.83
CA ARG A 419 -3.02 -15.73 -27.27
C ARG A 419 -2.11 -14.63 -27.82
N LEU A 420 -0.81 -14.73 -27.48
CA LEU A 420 0.25 -13.93 -28.09
C LEU A 420 0.95 -14.83 -29.13
N LEU A 421 0.58 -14.66 -30.37
CA LEU A 421 1.12 -15.43 -31.52
C LEU A 421 2.17 -14.61 -32.26
#